data_75049d062fa70fc30437e83ba1128fb2
#
_entry.id   75049d062fa70fc30437e83ba1128fb2
#
_cell.length_a   1.000
_cell.length_b   1.000
_cell.length_c   1.000
_cell.angle_alpha   90.00
_cell.angle_beta   90.00
_cell.angle_gamma   90.00
#
_symmetry.space_group_name_H-M   'P 1'
#
loop_
_entity.id
_entity.type
_entity.pdbx_description
1 polymer ?
#
loop_
_entity_poly.entity_id
_entity_poly.type
_entity_poly.pdbx_seq_one_letter_code
_entity_poly.pdbx_strand_id
1 'polypeptide(L)'
;MRAVDKNNGYECXIEPGVDLSFADLAGAELMGAELHGADLRAADLSFADLRGXDLSHADLEGTSLMAVDLTEAGRRSNLIRSVLRDVDLRGADIKEADLRGTDLRGADLRGANLRGANLSLSDLSNAKLNDANFGEAKLIRSRLDHVDLRGADLSDVNLSXANFCNALLSKAVXKGQNLSGADFSNADLSHADLREXHLNNTNLRSTXLRGADLSGADLGGAXLRGANLSNQVLKGADLSGTDLRGANLHDVDLREANLSESNLKDVDLGKTNLGRVNLRLANLQGANLSFADLGGVDLSNADLREASXDNANLSYINLNRALYTDXTTFPADFSPDDLNMIRIGPESNLKGVDLSGTSLKGMDLRGSDLSGANLRNANLSXVDLRGANLSDVDLRGANLRVADLRESNLSGTNLSGADLRRSSLSDPNLTDAFWDDDTAFPGXKSGLGRFYFEQGEYESAISEFQKVLKFYPEDSRALYNLGLTYFELGRYELAIAEFKKAVEFDPQNGGATKSLYEAEALHKXESLN
;
A
#
# COMPACT_ATOMS: atom_id res chain seq x y z
N MET A 1 -3.23 41.58 34.71
CA MET A 1 -2.36 40.98 35.77
C MET A 1 -0.96 41.61 35.69
N ARG A 2 -0.18 41.59 36.73
CA ARG A 2 1.20 42.09 36.73
C ARG A 2 2.14 41.10 37.42
N ALA A 3 3.35 41.03 36.92
CA ALA A 3 4.44 40.24 37.51
C ALA A 3 5.72 41.09 37.50
N VAL A 4 6.68 40.76 38.34
CA VAL A 4 7.98 41.46 38.40
C VAL A 4 9.02 40.63 37.66
N ASP A 5 9.64 41.22 36.63
CA ASP A 5 10.80 40.65 35.96
C ASP A 5 12.01 40.80 36.90
N LYS A 6 12.54 39.69 37.38
CA LYS A 6 13.65 39.65 38.35
C LYS A 6 14.99 40.13 37.76
N ASN A 7 15.13 40.11 36.42
CA ASN A 7 16.35 40.61 35.77
C ASN A 7 16.55 42.12 35.99
N ASN A 8 15.45 42.87 36.01
CA ASN A 8 15.50 44.33 36.00
C ASN A 8 14.60 45.01 37.05
N GLY A 9 13.76 44.23 37.74
CA GLY A 9 12.87 44.72 38.80
C GLY A 9 11.62 45.45 38.30
N TYR A 10 11.37 45.48 36.98
CA TYR A 10 10.20 46.16 36.42
C TYR A 10 8.95 45.27 36.48
N GLU A 11 7.81 45.89 36.71
CA GLU A 11 6.50 45.28 36.58
C GLU A 11 6.13 45.13 35.09
N CYS A 12 5.74 43.93 34.77
CA CYS A 12 5.29 43.59 33.41
C CYS A 12 3.78 43.42 33.34
N UNK A 13 3.04 43.76 32.50
CA UNK A 13 1.86 43.57 32.22
C UNK A 13 1.72 42.29 31.69
N ILE A 14 1.00 41.71 32.19
CA ILE A 14 0.63 40.37 31.78
C ILE A 14 -0.70 40.49 31.02
N GLU A 15 -0.62 40.45 29.72
CA GLU A 15 -1.78 40.64 28.83
C GLU A 15 -1.55 39.93 27.48
N PRO A 16 -2.61 39.71 26.69
CA PRO A 16 -2.49 39.06 25.38
C PRO A 16 -1.48 39.79 24.46
N GLY A 17 -0.63 39.01 23.80
CA GLY A 17 0.36 39.52 22.83
C GLY A 17 1.54 40.24 23.45
N VAL A 18 1.69 40.23 24.77
CA VAL A 18 2.80 40.93 25.47
C VAL A 18 4.16 40.32 25.06
N ASP A 19 5.18 41.17 24.99
CA ASP A 19 6.58 40.76 24.83
C ASP A 19 7.23 40.61 26.20
N LEU A 20 7.48 39.38 26.60
CA LEU A 20 8.16 38.97 27.84
C LEU A 20 9.42 38.16 27.50
N SER A 21 9.93 38.31 26.26
CA SER A 21 11.12 37.56 25.88
C SER A 21 12.30 37.88 26.80
N PHE A 22 13.04 36.83 27.19
CA PHE A 22 14.19 36.91 28.12
C PHE A 22 13.85 37.35 29.53
N ALA A 23 12.57 37.53 29.89
CA ALA A 23 12.18 37.97 31.28
C ALA A 23 12.46 36.86 32.28
N ASP A 24 12.90 37.23 33.50
CA ASP A 24 13.02 36.31 34.65
C ASP A 24 11.74 36.41 35.51
N LEU A 25 10.84 35.44 35.28
CA LEU A 25 9.55 35.32 35.95
C LEU A 25 9.52 34.05 36.82
N ALA A 26 10.68 33.53 37.22
CA ALA A 26 10.79 32.31 38.01
C ALA A 26 10.00 32.43 39.30
N GLY A 27 9.12 31.43 39.55
CA GLY A 27 8.26 31.39 40.73
C GLY A 27 7.13 32.43 40.73
N ALA A 28 6.85 33.08 39.60
CA ALA A 28 5.77 34.09 39.53
C ALA A 28 4.39 33.44 39.71
N GLU A 29 3.48 34.20 40.38
CA GLU A 29 2.08 33.79 40.58
C GLU A 29 1.25 34.29 39.39
N LEU A 30 1.06 33.41 38.36
CA LEU A 30 0.42 33.75 37.09
C LEU A 30 -0.86 32.93 36.86
N MET A 31 -1.48 32.42 37.93
CA MET A 31 -2.70 31.60 37.82
C MET A 31 -3.79 32.36 37.05
N GLY A 32 -4.32 31.72 36.00
CA GLY A 32 -5.37 32.29 35.15
C GLY A 32 -4.90 33.38 34.22
N ALA A 33 -3.60 33.58 34.05
CA ALA A 33 -3.03 34.62 33.17
C ALA A 33 -3.51 34.47 31.73
N GLU A 34 -3.83 35.60 31.11
CA GLU A 34 -4.22 35.70 29.70
C GLU A 34 -2.98 36.10 28.89
N LEU A 35 -2.25 35.10 28.40
CA LEU A 35 -0.98 35.26 27.66
C LEU A 35 -1.07 34.74 26.22
N HIS A 36 -2.28 34.66 25.65
CA HIS A 36 -2.41 34.15 24.31
C HIS A 36 -1.65 35.06 23.31
N GLY A 37 -0.89 34.45 22.44
CA GLY A 37 -0.07 35.15 21.44
C GLY A 37 1.13 35.91 22.04
N ALA A 38 1.44 35.74 23.31
CA ALA A 38 2.59 36.40 23.95
C ALA A 38 3.92 35.87 23.40
N ASP A 39 4.94 36.72 23.42
CA ASP A 39 6.33 36.34 23.11
C ASP A 39 7.05 36.07 24.43
N LEU A 40 7.34 34.80 24.71
CA LEU A 40 8.00 34.33 25.93
C LEU A 40 9.35 33.68 25.61
N ARG A 41 9.87 33.90 24.41
CA ARG A 41 11.11 33.22 23.97
C ARG A 41 12.25 33.46 24.98
N ALA A 42 12.89 32.34 25.37
CA ALA A 42 14.03 32.31 26.29
C ALA A 42 13.74 32.94 27.67
N ALA A 43 12.48 33.12 28.05
CA ALA A 43 12.10 33.57 29.38
C ALA A 43 12.35 32.46 30.43
N ASP A 44 12.48 32.83 31.68
CA ASP A 44 12.55 31.87 32.81
C ASP A 44 11.22 31.93 33.58
N LEU A 45 10.40 30.89 33.45
CA LEU A 45 9.15 30.71 34.20
C LEU A 45 9.24 29.48 35.12
N SER A 46 10.46 29.04 35.44
CA SER A 46 10.64 27.85 36.27
C SER A 46 9.94 28.05 37.64
N PHE A 47 9.29 26.98 38.10
CA PHE A 47 8.52 26.95 39.35
C PHE A 47 7.33 27.92 39.39
N ALA A 48 6.95 28.58 38.30
CA ALA A 48 5.80 29.50 38.25
C ALA A 48 4.48 28.74 38.41
N ASP A 49 3.48 29.44 38.96
CA ASP A 49 2.10 28.94 39.06
C ASP A 49 1.34 29.45 37.80
N LEU A 50 1.20 28.61 36.79
CA LEU A 50 0.49 28.90 35.54
C LEU A 50 -0.84 28.14 35.45
N ARG A 51 -1.41 27.75 36.58
CA ARG A 51 -2.68 27.00 36.59
C ARG A 51 -3.77 27.79 35.87
N GLY A 52 -4.44 27.14 34.95
CA GLY A 52 -5.51 27.74 34.16
C GLY A 52 -5.07 28.84 33.16
N UNK A 53 -3.85 29.08 32.70
CA UNK A 53 -3.29 29.92 31.82
C UNK A 53 -3.78 29.76 30.50
N ASP A 54 -3.91 30.75 29.85
CA ASP A 54 -4.10 30.73 28.39
C ASP A 54 -2.81 31.18 27.68
N LEU A 55 -2.07 30.22 27.18
CA LEU A 55 -0.84 30.40 26.41
C LEU A 55 -1.07 30.02 24.93
N SER A 56 -2.33 29.97 24.48
CA SER A 56 -2.62 29.59 23.10
C SER A 56 -1.93 30.55 22.13
N HIS A 57 -1.31 29.97 21.08
CA HIS A 57 -0.56 30.73 20.07
C HIS A 57 0.65 31.51 20.61
N ALA A 58 1.05 31.34 21.86
CA ALA A 58 2.24 31.99 22.43
C ALA A 58 3.51 31.33 21.87
N ASP A 59 4.59 32.12 21.81
CA ASP A 59 5.92 31.61 21.42
C ASP A 59 6.78 31.46 22.69
N LEU A 60 7.03 30.19 23.06
CA LEU A 60 7.82 29.81 24.24
C LEU A 60 9.12 29.11 23.81
N GLU A 61 9.62 29.36 22.60
CA GLU A 61 10.85 28.70 22.14
C GLU A 61 11.99 28.97 23.11
N GLY A 62 12.59 27.88 23.64
CA GLY A 62 13.72 27.96 24.58
C GLY A 62 13.39 28.46 25.98
N THR A 63 12.10 28.62 26.32
CA THR A 63 11.65 29.04 27.64
C THR A 63 11.96 27.94 28.69
N SER A 64 12.32 28.34 29.93
CA SER A 64 12.35 27.41 31.05
C SER A 64 10.97 27.35 31.72
N LEU A 65 10.34 26.20 31.69
CA LEU A 65 9.10 25.85 32.39
C LEU A 65 9.37 24.70 33.38
N MET A 66 10.59 24.58 33.85
CA MET A 66 10.99 23.51 34.77
C MET A 66 10.14 23.52 36.04
N ALA A 67 9.50 22.38 36.33
CA ALA A 67 8.66 22.20 37.53
C ALA A 67 7.51 23.21 37.62
N VAL A 68 7.04 23.75 36.51
CA VAL A 68 5.88 24.64 36.45
C VAL A 68 4.59 23.87 36.77
N ASP A 69 3.61 24.52 37.37
CA ASP A 69 2.27 23.97 37.58
C ASP A 69 1.31 24.52 36.50
N LEU A 70 0.86 23.67 35.61
CA LEU A 70 -0.08 23.97 34.52
C LEU A 70 -1.42 23.21 34.70
N THR A 71 -1.72 22.78 35.93
CA THR A 71 -2.92 22.01 36.21
C THR A 71 -4.20 22.86 36.13
N GLU A 72 -5.34 22.23 36.27
CA GLU A 72 -6.64 22.87 36.19
C GLU A 72 -6.91 23.71 37.47
N ALA A 73 -7.21 25.00 37.29
CA ALA A 73 -7.64 25.92 38.35
C ALA A 73 -9.01 26.50 37.97
N GLY A 74 -10.00 25.61 37.82
CA GLY A 74 -11.33 25.99 37.37
C GLY A 74 -11.50 25.96 35.84
N ARG A 75 -10.42 25.99 35.08
CA ARG A 75 -10.38 25.76 33.65
C ARG A 75 -9.05 25.11 33.26
N ARG A 76 -9.05 24.33 32.24
CA ARG A 76 -7.83 23.65 31.73
C ARG A 76 -6.84 24.69 31.20
N SER A 77 -5.58 24.50 31.49
CA SER A 77 -4.50 25.29 30.91
C SER A 77 -4.50 25.07 29.41
N ASN A 78 -4.47 26.16 28.67
CA ASN A 78 -4.64 26.16 27.19
C ASN A 78 -3.33 26.56 26.53
N LEU A 79 -2.70 25.60 25.85
CA LEU A 79 -1.46 25.80 25.09
C LEU A 79 -1.66 25.50 23.59
N ILE A 80 -2.91 25.51 23.12
CA ILE A 80 -3.22 25.16 21.72
C ILE A 80 -2.36 25.96 20.76
N ARG A 81 -1.66 25.24 19.84
CA ARG A 81 -0.85 25.81 18.76
C ARG A 81 0.28 26.74 19.25
N SER A 82 0.67 26.61 20.51
CA SER A 82 1.84 27.36 21.02
C SER A 82 3.13 26.76 20.47
N VAL A 83 4.20 27.56 20.43
CA VAL A 83 5.54 27.11 20.04
C VAL A 83 6.31 26.82 21.34
N LEU A 84 6.65 25.54 21.53
CA LEU A 84 7.34 25.02 22.73
C LEU A 84 8.65 24.32 22.35
N ARG A 85 9.26 24.73 21.25
CA ARG A 85 10.54 24.14 20.79
C ARG A 85 11.62 24.34 21.83
N ASP A 86 12.35 23.24 22.09
CA ASP A 86 13.49 23.23 22.99
C ASP A 86 13.16 23.74 24.41
N VAL A 87 11.88 23.76 24.78
CA VAL A 87 11.41 24.17 26.10
C VAL A 87 11.88 23.19 27.17
N ASP A 88 12.21 23.68 28.35
CA ASP A 88 12.53 22.87 29.53
C ASP A 88 11.26 22.68 30.37
N LEU A 89 10.62 21.52 30.28
CA LEU A 89 9.41 21.12 30.99
C LEU A 89 9.70 19.99 32.00
N ARG A 90 10.95 19.86 32.42
CA ARG A 90 11.32 18.79 33.37
C ARG A 90 10.51 18.92 34.67
N GLY A 91 9.86 17.82 35.04
CA GLY A 91 9.08 17.75 36.27
C GLY A 91 7.83 18.64 36.28
N ALA A 92 7.48 19.25 35.16
CA ALA A 92 6.28 20.12 35.08
C ALA A 92 5.01 19.30 35.30
N ASP A 93 4.02 19.87 35.97
CA ASP A 93 2.69 19.27 36.13
C ASP A 93 1.76 19.86 35.05
N ILE A 94 1.56 19.10 33.99
CA ILE A 94 0.79 19.50 32.79
C ILE A 94 -0.50 18.66 32.67
N LYS A 95 -0.92 18.10 33.78
CA LYS A 95 -2.11 17.22 33.87
C LYS A 95 -3.34 17.92 33.24
N GLU A 96 -4.01 17.20 32.35
CA GLU A 96 -5.25 17.62 31.69
C GLU A 96 -5.14 18.89 30.81
N ALA A 97 -3.94 19.45 30.63
CA ALA A 97 -3.72 20.63 29.78
C ALA A 97 -4.06 20.35 28.30
N ASP A 98 -4.47 21.38 27.58
CA ASP A 98 -4.78 21.30 26.16
C ASP A 98 -3.58 21.78 25.34
N LEU A 99 -2.84 20.82 24.78
CA LEU A 99 -1.62 21.03 23.98
C LEU A 99 -1.83 20.69 22.50
N ARG A 100 -3.07 20.72 22.02
CA ARG A 100 -3.37 20.34 20.63
C ARG A 100 -2.61 21.21 19.62
N GLY A 101 -1.93 20.56 18.68
CA GLY A 101 -1.22 21.24 17.60
C GLY A 101 0.00 22.03 18.04
N THR A 102 0.53 21.80 19.26
CA THR A 102 1.75 22.45 19.75
C THR A 102 2.99 21.96 19.00
N ASP A 103 3.99 22.83 18.91
CA ASP A 103 5.32 22.52 18.41
C ASP A 103 6.25 22.27 19.61
N LEU A 104 6.44 20.99 19.96
CA LEU A 104 7.26 20.54 21.11
C LEU A 104 8.58 19.91 20.64
N ARG A 105 9.02 20.22 19.43
CA ARG A 105 10.26 19.64 18.90
C ARG A 105 11.43 19.95 19.80
N GLY A 106 12.20 18.89 20.16
CA GLY A 106 13.37 19.01 21.03
C GLY A 106 13.07 19.30 22.50
N ALA A 107 11.81 19.45 22.89
CA ALA A 107 11.42 19.79 24.28
C ALA A 107 11.92 18.73 25.28
N ASP A 108 12.27 19.16 26.48
CA ASP A 108 12.70 18.28 27.59
C ASP A 108 11.53 18.10 28.57
N LEU A 109 10.83 16.97 28.45
CA LEU A 109 9.65 16.62 29.26
C LEU A 109 9.97 15.52 30.29
N ARG A 110 11.25 15.30 30.59
CA ARG A 110 11.65 14.22 31.52
C ARG A 110 10.99 14.43 32.89
N GLY A 111 10.31 13.37 33.34
CA GLY A 111 9.62 13.39 34.64
C GLY A 111 8.36 14.26 34.69
N ALA A 112 7.92 14.83 33.57
CA ALA A 112 6.70 15.65 33.52
C ALA A 112 5.45 14.80 33.73
N ASN A 113 4.42 15.37 34.33
CA ASN A 113 3.11 14.74 34.54
C ASN A 113 2.17 15.19 33.40
N LEU A 114 1.96 14.30 32.41
CA LEU A 114 1.11 14.54 31.24
C LEU A 114 -0.25 13.82 31.34
N ARG A 115 -0.59 13.33 32.52
CA ARG A 115 -1.82 12.55 32.72
C ARG A 115 -3.05 13.31 32.19
N GLY A 116 -3.82 12.68 31.27
CA GLY A 116 -5.02 13.28 30.72
C GLY A 116 -4.78 14.43 29.74
N ALA A 117 -3.54 14.87 29.54
CA ALA A 117 -3.22 15.97 28.61
C ALA A 117 -3.60 15.61 27.18
N ASN A 118 -4.02 16.60 26.39
CA ASN A 118 -4.38 16.42 25.00
C ASN A 118 -3.29 17.00 24.07
N LEU A 119 -2.43 16.13 23.57
CA LEU A 119 -1.33 16.46 22.65
C LEU A 119 -1.66 16.07 21.20
N SER A 120 -2.94 15.87 20.89
CA SER A 120 -3.33 15.46 19.52
C SER A 120 -2.82 16.49 18.50
N LEU A 121 -2.30 16.00 17.36
CA LEU A 121 -1.78 16.81 16.26
C LEU A 121 -0.52 17.61 16.62
N SER A 122 0.10 17.37 17.77
CA SER A 122 1.34 18.07 18.20
C SER A 122 2.57 17.41 17.55
N ASP A 123 3.66 18.17 17.49
CA ASP A 123 4.96 17.70 16.98
C ASP A 123 5.94 17.59 18.16
N LEU A 124 6.21 16.35 18.60
CA LEU A 124 7.15 16.02 19.68
C LEU A 124 8.47 15.45 19.11
N SER A 125 8.74 15.65 17.83
CA SER A 125 9.94 15.07 17.21
C SER A 125 11.20 15.44 18.01
N ASN A 126 12.04 14.45 18.31
CA ASN A 126 13.27 14.60 19.11
C ASN A 126 13.04 15.03 20.56
N ALA A 127 11.81 15.04 21.07
CA ALA A 127 11.54 15.38 22.49
C ALA A 127 12.11 14.29 23.42
N LYS A 128 12.50 14.71 24.62
CA LYS A 128 12.99 13.80 25.69
C LYS A 128 11.82 13.52 26.64
N LEU A 129 11.34 12.28 26.63
CA LEU A 129 10.10 11.87 27.30
C LEU A 129 10.33 10.80 28.40
N ASN A 130 11.59 10.55 28.76
CA ASN A 130 11.96 9.54 29.78
C ASN A 130 11.28 9.88 31.11
N ASP A 131 10.69 8.85 31.71
CA ASP A 131 10.02 8.95 33.02
C ASP A 131 8.81 9.91 33.03
N ALA A 132 8.33 10.37 31.88
CA ALA A 132 7.09 11.16 31.81
C ALA A 132 5.87 10.28 32.10
N ASN A 133 4.90 10.81 32.80
CA ASN A 133 3.64 10.12 33.13
C ASN A 133 2.56 10.48 32.09
N PHE A 134 2.22 9.52 31.19
CA PHE A 134 1.25 9.73 30.13
C PHE A 134 -0.17 9.26 30.45
N GLY A 135 -0.45 8.73 31.61
CA GLY A 135 -1.74 8.10 31.92
C GLY A 135 -2.93 8.85 31.31
N GLU A 136 -3.72 8.18 30.47
CA GLU A 136 -4.93 8.72 29.81
C GLU A 136 -4.67 9.88 28.84
N ALA A 137 -3.42 10.19 28.48
CA ALA A 137 -3.09 11.26 27.53
C ALA A 137 -3.58 10.91 26.11
N LYS A 138 -3.84 11.94 25.30
CA LYS A 138 -4.24 11.79 23.89
C LYS A 138 -3.12 12.30 22.99
N LEU A 139 -2.56 11.41 22.18
CA LEU A 139 -1.49 11.70 21.20
C LEU A 139 -1.93 11.33 19.78
N ILE A 140 -3.23 11.47 19.49
CA ILE A 140 -3.82 11.11 18.20
C ILE A 140 -3.15 11.92 17.07
N ARG A 141 -2.59 11.24 16.07
CA ARG A 141 -1.94 11.86 14.90
C ARG A 141 -0.76 12.77 15.28
N SER A 142 -0.18 12.60 16.47
CA SER A 142 1.00 13.36 16.87
C SER A 142 2.26 12.80 16.18
N ARG A 143 3.29 13.65 16.05
CA ARG A 143 4.61 13.25 15.56
C ARG A 143 5.51 12.97 16.74
N LEU A 144 6.04 11.75 16.78
CA LEU A 144 6.92 11.23 17.85
C LEU A 144 8.21 10.66 17.25
N ASP A 145 8.57 11.12 16.03
CA ASP A 145 9.76 10.58 15.37
C ASP A 145 11.03 10.95 16.15
N HIS A 146 11.92 9.96 16.29
CA HIS A 146 13.20 10.08 17.02
C HIS A 146 13.04 10.32 18.52
N VAL A 147 11.86 10.08 19.12
CA VAL A 147 11.68 10.23 20.59
C VAL A 147 12.33 9.09 21.36
N ASP A 148 12.70 9.33 22.61
CA ASP A 148 13.16 8.30 23.55
C ASP A 148 12.04 8.01 24.56
N LEU A 149 11.37 6.86 24.36
CA LEU A 149 10.27 6.36 25.19
C LEU A 149 10.61 4.98 25.77
N ARG A 150 11.91 4.70 25.94
CA ARG A 150 12.34 3.39 26.46
C ARG A 150 11.76 3.17 27.86
N GLY A 151 11.09 2.03 28.02
CA GLY A 151 10.46 1.65 29.28
C GLY A 151 9.20 2.43 29.65
N ALA A 152 8.73 3.32 28.79
CA ALA A 152 7.52 4.14 29.07
C ALA A 152 6.27 3.25 29.16
N ASP A 153 5.40 3.55 30.11
CA ASP A 153 4.07 2.93 30.20
C ASP A 153 3.08 3.75 29.39
N LEU A 154 2.69 3.20 28.24
CA LEU A 154 1.77 3.83 27.30
C LEU A 154 0.41 3.10 27.28
N SER A 155 0.15 2.22 28.25
CA SER A 155 -1.01 1.32 28.25
C SER A 155 -2.37 2.05 28.25
N ASP A 156 -2.47 3.26 28.76
CA ASP A 156 -3.71 4.03 28.79
C ASP A 156 -3.69 5.25 27.84
N VAL A 157 -2.73 5.31 26.92
CA VAL A 157 -2.53 6.46 26.01
C VAL A 157 -3.21 6.21 24.67
N ASN A 158 -3.92 7.19 24.12
CA ASN A 158 -4.49 7.06 22.77
C ASN A 158 -3.46 7.50 21.72
N LEU A 159 -2.88 6.54 21.02
CA LEU A 159 -1.79 6.71 20.04
C LEU A 159 -2.24 6.48 18.58
N SER A 160 -3.53 6.52 18.36
CA SER A 160 -4.06 6.25 17.01
C SER A 160 -3.46 7.22 15.97
N UNK A 161 -2.67 6.58 15.00
CA UNK A 161 -2.17 7.35 13.98
C UNK A 161 -0.95 8.13 14.27
N ALA A 162 -0.46 7.83 15.31
CA ALA A 162 0.77 8.56 15.69
C ALA A 162 1.95 8.11 14.82
N ASN A 163 2.95 8.98 14.69
CA ASN A 163 4.17 8.67 13.91
C ASN A 163 5.33 8.46 14.90
N PHE A 164 5.85 7.21 14.95
CA PHE A 164 6.97 6.78 15.79
C PHE A 164 8.23 6.43 14.95
N CYS A 165 8.33 6.96 13.75
CA CYS A 165 9.45 6.64 12.86
C CYS A 165 10.79 6.90 13.57
N ASN A 166 11.69 5.90 13.57
CA ASN A 166 12.99 5.98 14.23
C ASN A 166 12.94 6.18 15.78
N ALA A 167 11.78 5.99 16.42
CA ALA A 167 11.64 6.15 17.88
C ALA A 167 12.31 5.01 18.65
N LEU A 168 12.76 5.30 19.89
CA LEU A 168 13.33 4.31 20.81
C LEU A 168 12.22 3.91 21.81
N LEU A 169 11.67 2.72 21.65
CA LEU A 169 10.54 2.19 22.42
C LEU A 169 10.88 0.86 23.11
N SER A 170 12.18 0.56 23.25
CA SER A 170 12.55 -0.73 23.84
C SER A 170 11.99 -0.82 25.28
N LYS A 171 11.39 -1.97 25.61
CA LYS A 171 10.74 -2.26 26.90
C LYS A 171 9.50 -1.38 27.21
N ALA A 172 9.01 -0.60 26.25
CA ALA A 172 7.75 0.17 26.42
C ALA A 172 6.56 -0.78 26.57
N VAL A 173 5.52 -0.32 27.31
CA VAL A 173 4.29 -1.10 27.55
C VAL A 173 3.14 -0.51 26.72
N UNK A 174 2.79 -1.11 25.72
CA UNK A 174 1.91 -0.81 24.90
C UNK A 174 0.92 -1.71 24.80
N LYS A 175 0.49 -2.67 25.92
CA LYS A 175 -0.50 -3.75 25.95
C LYS A 175 -1.92 -3.24 25.72
N GLY A 176 -2.63 -3.88 24.80
CA GLY A 176 -4.05 -3.59 24.51
C GLY A 176 -4.29 -2.24 23.85
N GLN A 177 -3.24 -1.50 23.49
CA GLN A 177 -3.35 -0.17 22.89
C GLN A 177 -3.89 -0.21 21.47
N ASN A 178 -4.58 0.86 21.07
CA ASN A 178 -4.98 1.08 19.69
C ASN A 178 -3.87 1.85 18.96
N LEU A 179 -3.05 1.11 18.21
CA LEU A 179 -1.94 1.63 17.40
C LEU A 179 -2.25 1.54 15.90
N SER A 180 -3.53 1.34 15.55
CA SER A 180 -3.96 1.16 14.16
C SER A 180 -3.50 2.31 13.28
N GLY A 181 -2.86 1.97 12.13
CA GLY A 181 -2.39 2.94 11.16
C GLY A 181 -1.18 3.76 11.60
N ALA A 182 -0.60 3.50 12.78
CA ALA A 182 0.60 4.19 13.25
C ALA A 182 1.82 3.82 12.38
N ASP A 183 2.83 4.70 12.34
CA ASP A 183 4.09 4.45 11.63
C ASP A 183 5.21 4.19 12.65
N PHE A 184 5.70 2.95 12.68
CA PHE A 184 6.83 2.51 13.50
C PHE A 184 8.06 2.17 12.65
N SER A 185 8.11 2.65 11.39
CA SER A 185 9.24 2.29 10.52
C SER A 185 10.58 2.67 11.17
N ASN A 186 11.52 1.73 11.16
CA ASN A 186 12.84 1.84 11.76
C ASN A 186 12.83 2.07 13.28
N ALA A 187 11.70 1.95 13.96
CA ALA A 187 11.64 2.10 15.43
C ALA A 187 12.26 0.89 16.13
N ASP A 188 12.74 1.08 17.35
CA ASP A 188 13.22 0.00 18.22
C ASP A 188 12.11 -0.34 19.25
N LEU A 189 11.39 -1.43 19.00
CA LEU A 189 10.37 -2.00 19.88
C LEU A 189 10.90 -3.25 20.61
N SER A 190 12.21 -3.43 20.68
CA SER A 190 12.80 -4.62 21.30
C SER A 190 12.33 -4.75 22.75
N HIS A 191 11.91 -5.97 23.10
CA HIS A 191 11.40 -6.31 24.44
C HIS A 191 10.16 -5.52 24.87
N ALA A 192 9.48 -4.83 23.96
CA ALA A 192 8.21 -4.11 24.25
C ALA A 192 7.09 -5.10 24.54
N ASP A 193 6.15 -4.69 25.37
CA ASP A 193 4.91 -5.45 25.65
C ASP A 193 3.82 -4.96 24.70
N LEU A 194 3.60 -5.73 23.63
CA LEU A 194 2.61 -5.42 22.58
C LEU A 194 1.45 -6.41 22.59
N ARG A 195 1.24 -7.09 23.72
CA ARG A 195 0.16 -8.08 23.84
C ARG A 195 -1.20 -7.43 23.58
N GLU A 196 -2.03 -8.14 22.81
CA GLU A 196 -3.39 -7.71 22.53
C GLU A 196 -3.49 -6.33 21.86
N UNK A 197 -2.46 -5.69 21.22
CA UNK A 197 -2.38 -4.53 20.58
C UNK A 197 -3.07 -4.62 19.33
N HIS A 198 -3.79 -3.59 19.08
CA HIS A 198 -4.37 -3.40 17.75
C HIS A 198 -3.33 -2.72 16.86
N LEU A 199 -2.65 -3.50 16.04
CA LEU A 199 -1.58 -3.06 15.13
C LEU A 199 -2.02 -3.15 13.64
N ASN A 200 -3.30 -3.23 13.39
CA ASN A 200 -3.81 -3.40 12.03
C ASN A 200 -3.46 -2.16 11.17
N ASN A 201 -2.98 -2.44 9.96
CA ASN A 201 -2.54 -1.44 8.99
C ASN A 201 -1.38 -0.56 9.46
N THR A 202 -0.62 -0.98 10.48
CA THR A 202 0.59 -0.26 10.94
C THR A 202 1.74 -0.45 9.96
N ASN A 203 2.63 0.53 9.90
CA ASN A 203 3.90 0.42 9.19
C ASN A 203 4.98 -0.04 10.18
N LEU A 204 5.37 -1.32 10.09
CA LEU A 204 6.40 -1.93 10.93
C LEU A 204 7.66 -2.30 10.12
N ARG A 205 7.86 -1.65 8.98
CA ARG A 205 9.02 -1.92 8.13
C ARG A 205 10.32 -1.63 8.87
N SER A 206 11.23 -2.62 8.87
CA SER A 206 12.58 -2.50 9.48
C SER A 206 12.53 -2.17 10.98
N THR A 207 11.44 -2.57 11.66
CA THR A 207 11.25 -2.39 13.11
C THR A 207 11.95 -3.52 13.88
N UNK A 208 12.59 -3.30 14.80
CA UNK A 208 13.15 -4.10 15.50
C UNK A 208 12.29 -4.48 16.38
N LEU A 209 11.82 -5.72 16.56
CA LEU A 209 10.85 -6.38 17.42
C LEU A 209 11.47 -7.49 18.29
N ARG A 210 12.78 -7.61 18.29
CA ARG A 210 13.48 -8.67 19.03
C ARG A 210 13.03 -8.72 20.51
N GLY A 211 12.47 -9.87 20.91
CA GLY A 211 12.01 -10.08 22.27
C GLY A 211 10.72 -9.35 22.64
N ALA A 212 10.08 -8.67 21.72
CA ALA A 212 8.76 -8.07 21.95
C ALA A 212 7.72 -9.18 22.11
N ASP A 213 6.70 -8.95 22.94
CA ASP A 213 5.59 -9.91 23.13
C ASP A 213 4.39 -9.43 22.31
N LEU A 214 4.07 -10.13 21.23
CA LEU A 214 2.96 -9.83 20.31
C LEU A 214 1.81 -10.82 20.46
N SER A 215 1.76 -11.58 21.56
CA SER A 215 0.71 -12.60 21.77
C SER A 215 -0.68 -11.97 21.70
N GLY A 216 -1.52 -12.54 20.83
CA GLY A 216 -2.89 -12.07 20.61
C GLY A 216 -3.00 -10.69 19.93
N ALA A 217 -1.92 -10.15 19.39
CA ALA A 217 -1.97 -8.87 18.67
C ALA A 217 -2.72 -9.01 17.34
N ASP A 218 -3.44 -7.97 16.95
CA ASP A 218 -4.06 -7.84 15.64
C ASP A 218 -3.08 -7.08 14.72
N LEU A 219 -2.41 -7.81 13.83
CA LEU A 219 -1.44 -7.28 12.87
C LEU A 219 -2.02 -7.25 11.44
N GLY A 220 -3.33 -7.42 11.32
CA GLY A 220 -4.01 -7.49 10.02
C GLY A 220 -3.62 -6.32 9.11
N GLY A 221 -3.11 -6.63 7.91
CA GLY A 221 -2.70 -5.62 6.94
C GLY A 221 -1.44 -4.83 7.30
N ALA A 222 -0.73 -5.22 8.36
CA ALA A 222 0.50 -4.52 8.76
C ALA A 222 1.65 -4.74 7.76
N UNK A 223 2.59 -3.91 7.57
CA UNK A 223 3.54 -3.96 6.81
C UNK A 223 4.63 -4.41 7.46
N LEU A 224 4.88 -5.52 7.47
CA LEU A 224 5.98 -6.20 8.14
C LEU A 224 7.16 -6.50 7.20
N ARG A 225 7.17 -5.94 6.04
CA ARG A 225 8.22 -6.20 5.04
C ARG A 225 9.61 -5.88 5.62
N GLY A 226 10.48 -6.90 5.63
CA GLY A 226 11.83 -6.79 6.17
C GLY A 226 11.91 -6.71 7.70
N ALA A 227 10.80 -6.90 8.42
CA ALA A 227 10.81 -6.89 9.89
C ALA A 227 11.58 -8.10 10.44
N ASN A 228 12.27 -7.93 11.54
CA ASN A 228 12.91 -9.03 12.25
C ASN A 228 11.98 -9.55 13.35
N LEU A 229 11.31 -10.65 13.06
CA LEU A 229 10.37 -11.33 13.97
C LEU A 229 10.98 -12.59 14.60
N SER A 230 12.28 -12.79 14.47
CA SER A 230 12.93 -14.02 14.96
C SER A 230 12.72 -14.21 16.46
N ASN A 231 12.48 -15.47 16.83
CA ASN A 231 12.25 -15.90 18.22
C ASN A 231 11.00 -15.28 18.87
N GLN A 232 10.06 -14.74 18.05
CA GLN A 232 8.81 -14.16 18.56
C GLN A 232 7.76 -15.23 18.88
N VAL A 233 6.90 -14.94 19.84
CA VAL A 233 5.70 -15.72 20.12
C VAL A 233 4.52 -15.00 19.44
N LEU A 234 4.05 -15.55 18.32
CA LEU A 234 2.91 -15.04 17.54
C LEU A 234 1.74 -16.00 17.58
N LYS A 235 1.73 -16.91 18.56
CA LYS A 235 0.67 -17.92 18.70
C LYS A 235 -0.70 -17.24 18.78
N GLY A 236 -1.60 -17.62 17.86
CA GLY A 236 -2.95 -17.07 17.79
C GLY A 236 -3.05 -15.63 17.32
N ALA A 237 -1.95 -15.00 16.90
CA ALA A 237 -1.95 -13.63 16.37
C ALA A 237 -2.69 -13.56 15.03
N ASP A 238 -3.33 -12.44 14.74
CA ASP A 238 -3.93 -12.17 13.43
C ASP A 238 -2.92 -11.41 12.56
N LEU A 239 -2.40 -12.09 11.54
CA LEU A 239 -1.46 -11.57 10.54
C LEU A 239 -2.10 -11.55 9.14
N SER A 240 -3.43 -11.57 9.08
CA SER A 240 -4.14 -11.63 7.81
C SER A 240 -3.84 -10.41 6.93
N GLY A 241 -3.62 -10.65 5.63
CA GLY A 241 -3.34 -9.60 4.65
C GLY A 241 -2.01 -8.88 4.83
N THR A 242 -1.11 -9.35 5.70
CA THR A 242 0.19 -8.71 5.95
C THR A 242 1.16 -8.92 4.78
N ASP A 243 2.08 -7.95 4.58
CA ASP A 243 3.23 -8.11 3.68
C ASP A 243 4.46 -8.52 4.50
N LEU A 244 4.78 -9.81 4.46
CA LEU A 244 5.90 -10.41 5.22
C LEU A 244 7.13 -10.66 4.33
N ARG A 245 7.16 -10.15 3.10
CA ARG A 245 8.30 -10.36 2.20
C ARG A 245 9.59 -9.88 2.84
N GLY A 246 10.61 -10.73 2.85
CA GLY A 246 11.90 -10.43 3.45
C GLY A 246 11.92 -10.38 4.97
N ALA A 247 10.81 -10.68 5.63
CA ALA A 247 10.78 -10.77 7.10
C ALA A 247 11.60 -11.97 7.56
N ASN A 248 12.28 -11.81 8.69
CA ASN A 248 13.01 -12.89 9.36
C ASN A 248 12.07 -13.58 10.36
N LEU A 249 11.65 -14.82 10.04
CA LEU A 249 10.74 -15.62 10.86
C LEU A 249 11.46 -16.80 11.54
N HIS A 250 12.77 -16.74 11.69
CA HIS A 250 13.57 -17.81 12.29
C HIS A 250 13.15 -18.08 13.73
N ASP A 251 12.82 -19.36 14.04
CA ASP A 251 12.38 -19.81 15.36
C ASP A 251 11.13 -19.08 15.90
N VAL A 252 10.27 -18.57 15.04
CA VAL A 252 9.00 -17.94 15.43
C VAL A 252 7.96 -19.03 15.79
N ASP A 253 7.14 -18.77 16.82
CA ASP A 253 6.00 -19.63 17.15
C ASP A 253 4.74 -19.04 16.51
N LEU A 254 4.29 -19.65 15.39
CA LEU A 254 3.12 -19.21 14.63
C LEU A 254 1.89 -20.11 14.85
N ARG A 255 1.95 -21.05 15.77
CA ARG A 255 0.83 -22.00 15.98
C ARG A 255 -0.50 -21.24 16.15
N GLU A 256 -1.53 -21.72 15.44
CA GLU A 256 -2.90 -21.18 15.52
C GLU A 256 -3.02 -19.73 15.01
N ALA A 257 -1.94 -19.14 14.44
CA ALA A 257 -1.99 -17.79 13.88
C ALA A 257 -2.82 -17.74 12.59
N ASN A 258 -3.40 -16.58 12.30
CA ASN A 258 -4.13 -16.33 11.05
C ASN A 258 -3.21 -15.58 10.08
N LEU A 259 -2.72 -16.26 9.05
CA LEU A 259 -1.89 -15.71 7.96
C LEU A 259 -2.66 -15.70 6.63
N SER A 260 -3.99 -15.74 6.68
CA SER A 260 -4.80 -15.75 5.46
C SER A 260 -4.55 -14.47 4.64
N GLU A 261 -4.48 -14.63 3.32
CA GLU A 261 -4.28 -13.52 2.36
C GLU A 261 -2.92 -12.79 2.53
N SER A 262 -2.02 -13.28 3.40
CA SER A 262 -0.70 -12.65 3.61
C SER A 262 0.25 -12.91 2.44
N ASN A 263 1.23 -12.02 2.27
CA ASN A 263 2.28 -12.16 1.26
C ASN A 263 3.57 -12.67 1.92
N LEU A 264 3.81 -13.98 1.76
CA LEU A 264 4.96 -14.70 2.30
C LEU A 264 5.94 -15.10 1.18
N LYS A 265 5.90 -14.40 0.06
CA LYS A 265 6.75 -14.72 -1.09
C LYS A 265 8.24 -14.75 -0.70
N ASP A 266 8.90 -15.86 -1.04
CA ASP A 266 10.34 -16.11 -0.81
C ASP A 266 10.74 -16.12 0.68
N VAL A 267 9.78 -16.25 1.60
CA VAL A 267 10.04 -16.27 3.06
C VAL A 267 10.55 -17.65 3.49
N ASP A 268 11.46 -17.67 4.45
CA ASP A 268 11.98 -18.91 5.05
C ASP A 268 11.15 -19.28 6.28
N LEU A 269 10.36 -20.36 6.15
CA LEU A 269 9.57 -20.98 7.21
C LEU A 269 10.06 -22.42 7.48
N GLY A 270 11.27 -22.71 7.05
CA GLY A 270 11.86 -24.07 7.23
C GLY A 270 11.95 -24.44 8.70
N LYS A 271 11.56 -25.68 9.03
CA LYS A 271 11.56 -26.26 10.40
C LYS A 271 10.58 -25.56 11.36
N THR A 272 9.79 -24.60 10.90
CA THR A 272 8.81 -23.88 11.75
C THR A 272 7.64 -24.78 12.11
N ASN A 273 7.14 -24.65 13.34
CA ASN A 273 5.89 -25.31 13.77
C ASN A 273 4.71 -24.40 13.36
N LEU A 274 3.98 -24.84 12.32
CA LEU A 274 2.85 -24.12 11.75
C LEU A 274 1.51 -24.80 12.11
N GLY A 275 1.50 -25.63 13.14
CA GLY A 275 0.31 -26.40 13.52
C GLY A 275 -0.95 -25.52 13.63
N ARG A 276 -1.98 -25.86 12.85
CA ARG A 276 -3.30 -25.19 12.82
C ARG A 276 -3.24 -23.73 12.35
N VAL A 277 -2.18 -23.31 11.68
CA VAL A 277 -2.11 -21.99 11.06
C VAL A 277 -3.14 -21.91 9.92
N ASN A 278 -3.77 -20.75 9.76
CA ASN A 278 -4.63 -20.46 8.62
C ASN A 278 -3.78 -19.73 7.56
N LEU A 279 -3.49 -20.40 6.45
CA LEU A 279 -2.73 -19.86 5.30
C LEU A 279 -3.61 -19.76 4.04
N ARG A 280 -4.92 -19.75 4.23
CA ARG A 280 -5.88 -19.66 3.11
C ARG A 280 -5.61 -18.40 2.28
N LEU A 281 -5.52 -18.57 0.94
CA LEU A 281 -5.26 -17.47 0.00
C LEU A 281 -3.88 -16.79 0.19
N ALA A 282 -2.98 -17.33 1.00
CA ALA A 282 -1.65 -16.76 1.21
C ALA A 282 -0.78 -16.92 -0.04
N ASN A 283 0.07 -15.94 -0.31
CA ASN A 283 1.09 -16.02 -1.36
C ASN A 283 2.38 -16.58 -0.76
N LEU A 284 2.66 -17.84 -1.03
CA LEU A 284 3.85 -18.58 -0.58
C LEU A 284 4.79 -18.89 -1.76
N GLN A 285 4.67 -18.17 -2.86
CA GLN A 285 5.52 -18.38 -4.04
C GLN A 285 7.00 -18.34 -3.62
N GLY A 286 7.76 -19.40 -3.94
CA GLY A 286 9.18 -19.49 -3.62
C GLY A 286 9.51 -19.65 -2.13
N ALA A 287 8.51 -19.76 -1.26
CA ALA A 287 8.74 -19.91 0.19
C ALA A 287 9.42 -21.23 0.51
N ASN A 288 10.29 -21.24 1.50
CA ASN A 288 10.91 -22.45 2.05
C ASN A 288 10.06 -22.97 3.22
N LEU A 289 9.43 -24.12 3.02
CA LEU A 289 8.62 -24.83 4.04
C LEU A 289 9.26 -26.19 4.38
N SER A 290 10.52 -26.39 4.00
CA SER A 290 11.21 -27.68 4.21
C SER A 290 11.29 -28.01 5.69
N PHE A 291 10.94 -29.25 6.02
CA PHE A 291 10.92 -29.76 7.39
C PHE A 291 9.91 -29.04 8.31
N ALA A 292 9.03 -28.18 7.77
CA ALA A 292 8.00 -27.52 8.57
C ALA A 292 6.93 -28.51 9.02
N ASP A 293 6.34 -28.27 10.19
CA ASP A 293 5.17 -29.01 10.64
C ASP A 293 3.90 -28.28 10.18
N LEU A 294 3.28 -28.79 9.11
CA LEU A 294 2.06 -28.26 8.49
C LEU A 294 0.83 -29.10 8.84
N GLY A 295 0.91 -29.90 9.88
CA GLY A 295 -0.20 -30.78 10.29
C GLY A 295 -1.49 -30.01 10.56
N GLY A 296 -2.55 -30.32 9.78
CA GLY A 296 -3.86 -29.69 9.91
C GLY A 296 -3.95 -28.24 9.44
N VAL A 297 -2.97 -27.75 8.70
CA VAL A 297 -2.93 -26.37 8.18
C VAL A 297 -3.93 -26.20 7.02
N ASP A 298 -4.60 -25.04 6.96
CA ASP A 298 -5.45 -24.67 5.83
C ASP A 298 -4.65 -23.83 4.83
N LEU A 299 -4.30 -24.44 3.70
CA LEU A 299 -3.61 -23.80 2.56
C LEU A 299 -4.55 -23.68 1.34
N SER A 300 -5.86 -23.75 1.57
CA SER A 300 -6.82 -23.69 0.45
C SER A 300 -6.65 -22.36 -0.32
N ASN A 301 -6.62 -22.47 -1.66
CA ASN A 301 -6.43 -21.34 -2.59
C ASN A 301 -5.08 -20.60 -2.39
N ALA A 302 -4.12 -21.15 -1.65
CA ALA A 302 -2.80 -20.54 -1.48
C ALA A 302 -1.98 -20.67 -2.76
N ASP A 303 -1.02 -19.76 -2.95
CA ASP A 303 -0.09 -19.80 -4.08
C ASP A 303 1.23 -20.44 -3.61
N LEU A 304 1.43 -21.70 -3.99
CA LEU A 304 2.62 -22.49 -3.63
C LEU A 304 3.60 -22.65 -4.81
N ARG A 305 3.44 -21.84 -5.85
CA ARG A 305 4.33 -21.95 -7.02
C ARG A 305 5.79 -21.77 -6.58
N GLU A 306 6.64 -22.70 -7.00
CA GLU A 306 8.08 -22.70 -6.70
C GLU A 306 8.42 -22.84 -5.20
N ALA A 307 7.43 -23.10 -4.32
CA ALA A 307 7.66 -23.34 -2.89
C ALA A 307 8.33 -24.70 -2.67
N SER A 308 9.10 -24.82 -1.55
CA SER A 308 9.76 -26.08 -1.17
C SER A 308 9.10 -26.63 0.07
N UNK A 309 8.34 -27.72 0.07
CA UNK A 309 7.86 -28.42 0.98
C UNK A 309 8.51 -29.59 1.23
N ASP A 310 9.91 -29.88 1.00
CA ASP A 310 10.67 -31.13 1.19
C ASP A 310 10.68 -31.57 2.65
N ASN A 311 10.35 -32.82 2.88
CA ASN A 311 10.33 -33.40 4.23
C ASN A 311 9.38 -32.70 5.22
N ALA A 312 8.45 -31.90 4.74
CA ALA A 312 7.42 -31.27 5.60
C ALA A 312 6.39 -32.31 6.04
N ASN A 313 5.81 -32.09 7.23
CA ASN A 313 4.66 -32.89 7.69
C ASN A 313 3.37 -32.30 7.09
N LEU A 314 2.74 -33.03 6.15
CA LEU A 314 1.50 -32.62 5.47
C LEU A 314 0.26 -33.38 5.95
N SER A 315 0.30 -33.95 7.14
CA SER A 315 -0.83 -34.74 7.68
C SER A 315 -2.07 -33.88 7.87
N TYR A 316 -3.21 -34.33 7.30
CA TYR A 316 -4.52 -33.64 7.43
C TYR A 316 -4.53 -32.21 6.85
N ILE A 317 -3.61 -31.91 5.96
CA ILE A 317 -3.50 -30.59 5.31
C ILE A 317 -4.67 -30.35 4.35
N ASN A 318 -5.14 -29.10 4.26
CA ASN A 318 -6.13 -28.69 3.27
C ASN A 318 -5.42 -27.90 2.15
N LEU A 319 -5.28 -28.51 0.98
CA LEU A 319 -4.64 -27.92 -0.21
C LEU A 319 -5.65 -27.67 -1.35
N ASN A 320 -6.95 -27.69 -1.04
CA ASN A 320 -8.00 -27.52 -2.06
C ASN A 320 -7.76 -26.22 -2.86
N ARG A 321 -7.60 -26.39 -4.20
CA ARG A 321 -7.37 -25.30 -5.16
C ARG A 321 -6.08 -24.50 -4.90
N ALA A 322 -5.13 -25.00 -4.14
CA ALA A 322 -3.81 -24.38 -4.01
C ALA A 322 -3.07 -24.46 -5.35
N LEU A 323 -2.38 -23.37 -5.72
CA LEU A 323 -1.62 -23.30 -6.99
C LEU A 323 -0.22 -23.87 -6.80
N TYR A 324 0.25 -24.66 -7.78
CA TYR A 324 1.63 -25.16 -7.78
C TYR A 324 2.20 -25.20 -9.20
N THR A 325 3.51 -25.36 -9.32
CA THR A 325 4.21 -25.56 -10.60
C THR A 325 5.10 -26.80 -10.49
N ASP A 326 5.67 -27.20 -11.60
CA ASP A 326 6.70 -28.28 -11.61
C ASP A 326 7.93 -27.92 -10.76
N UNK A 327 8.07 -26.78 -10.38
CA UNK A 327 9.03 -26.32 -9.55
C UNK A 327 8.72 -26.37 -8.16
N THR A 328 7.46 -26.56 -7.75
CA THR A 328 7.06 -26.82 -6.36
C THR A 328 7.51 -28.23 -5.95
N THR A 329 8.21 -28.32 -4.83
CA THR A 329 8.65 -29.63 -4.34
C THR A 329 7.81 -30.09 -3.14
N PHE A 330 7.57 -31.39 -3.05
CA PHE A 330 6.74 -32.03 -2.02
C PHE A 330 7.52 -33.18 -1.39
N PRO A 331 7.11 -33.66 -0.19
CA PRO A 331 7.68 -34.89 0.39
C PRO A 331 7.60 -36.09 -0.56
N ALA A 332 8.53 -36.99 -0.46
CA ALA A 332 8.71 -38.11 -1.42
C ALA A 332 7.42 -38.93 -1.66
N ASP A 333 6.59 -39.10 -0.65
CA ASP A 333 5.37 -39.95 -0.74
C ASP A 333 4.10 -39.13 -0.99
N PHE A 334 4.21 -37.87 -1.35
CA PHE A 334 3.07 -36.95 -1.55
C PHE A 334 2.73 -36.83 -3.05
N SER A 335 1.43 -36.89 -3.36
CA SER A 335 0.91 -36.64 -4.71
C SER A 335 -0.07 -35.47 -4.70
N PRO A 336 0.19 -34.38 -5.43
CA PRO A 336 -0.75 -33.27 -5.52
C PRO A 336 -2.05 -33.60 -6.26
N ASP A 337 -2.05 -34.66 -7.09
CA ASP A 337 -3.20 -35.02 -7.94
C ASP A 337 -4.45 -35.41 -7.14
N ASP A 338 -4.26 -35.89 -5.94
CA ASP A 338 -5.36 -36.42 -5.10
C ASP A 338 -6.06 -35.34 -4.25
N LEU A 339 -5.54 -34.10 -4.24
CA LEU A 339 -5.97 -33.04 -3.32
C LEU A 339 -6.61 -31.81 -3.99
N ASN A 340 -7.05 -31.97 -5.25
CA ASN A 340 -7.71 -30.90 -6.01
C ASN A 340 -6.85 -29.62 -6.10
N MET A 341 -5.54 -29.81 -6.18
CA MET A 341 -4.59 -28.71 -6.42
C MET A 341 -4.61 -28.29 -7.89
N ILE A 342 -4.18 -27.08 -8.19
CA ILE A 342 -4.19 -26.49 -9.53
C ILE A 342 -2.74 -26.32 -10.02
N ARG A 343 -2.35 -27.10 -11.02
CA ARG A 343 -1.04 -27.01 -11.64
C ARG A 343 -1.01 -25.83 -12.62
N ILE A 344 -0.04 -24.94 -12.51
CA ILE A 344 0.22 -23.82 -13.41
C ILE A 344 1.46 -24.14 -14.25
N GLY A 345 1.27 -24.29 -15.55
CA GLY A 345 2.36 -24.62 -16.47
C GLY A 345 1.84 -24.95 -17.84
N PRO A 346 2.71 -25.36 -18.78
CA PRO A 346 2.25 -25.71 -20.12
C PRO A 346 1.26 -26.89 -20.08
N GLU A 347 0.26 -26.82 -20.94
CA GLU A 347 -0.79 -27.85 -21.07
C GLU A 347 -1.61 -28.08 -19.80
N SER A 348 -1.66 -27.10 -18.89
CA SER A 348 -2.45 -27.19 -17.65
C SER A 348 -3.95 -27.05 -17.92
N ASN A 349 -4.74 -27.76 -17.11
CA ASN A 349 -6.20 -27.59 -17.10
C ASN A 349 -6.56 -26.50 -16.07
N LEU A 350 -6.85 -25.29 -16.57
CA LEU A 350 -7.20 -24.11 -15.78
C LEU A 350 -8.64 -23.67 -16.03
N LYS A 351 -9.46 -24.57 -16.59
CA LYS A 351 -10.85 -24.28 -16.97
C LYS A 351 -11.66 -23.79 -15.75
N GLY A 352 -12.25 -22.59 -15.90
CA GLY A 352 -13.12 -21.99 -14.88
C GLY A 352 -12.40 -21.58 -13.59
N VAL A 353 -11.08 -21.63 -13.54
CA VAL A 353 -10.29 -21.30 -12.34
C VAL A 353 -10.32 -19.78 -12.10
N ASP A 354 -10.43 -19.37 -10.84
CA ASP A 354 -10.31 -17.96 -10.45
C ASP A 354 -8.83 -17.64 -10.18
N LEU A 355 -8.25 -16.85 -11.07
CA LEU A 355 -6.87 -16.34 -11.01
C LEU A 355 -6.89 -14.80 -11.01
N SER A 356 -8.02 -14.19 -10.62
CA SER A 356 -8.15 -12.73 -10.62
C SER A 356 -7.08 -12.08 -9.72
N GLY A 357 -6.48 -11.00 -10.23
CA GLY A 357 -5.43 -10.26 -9.52
C GLY A 357 -4.09 -11.00 -9.37
N THR A 358 -4.02 -12.27 -9.80
CA THR A 358 -2.80 -13.09 -9.65
C THR A 358 -1.70 -12.61 -10.63
N SER A 359 -0.44 -12.67 -10.21
CA SER A 359 0.68 -12.44 -11.11
C SER A 359 1.10 -13.76 -11.77
N LEU A 360 0.89 -13.85 -13.07
CA LEU A 360 1.35 -14.95 -13.92
C LEU A 360 2.49 -14.47 -14.85
N LYS A 361 3.12 -13.36 -14.50
CA LYS A 361 4.15 -12.72 -15.32
C LYS A 361 5.23 -13.70 -15.74
N GLY A 362 5.46 -13.77 -17.06
CA GLY A 362 6.51 -14.59 -17.67
C GLY A 362 6.30 -16.10 -17.59
N MET A 363 5.12 -16.55 -17.15
CA MET A 363 4.82 -17.99 -17.05
C MET A 363 4.68 -18.62 -18.44
N ASP A 364 5.02 -19.90 -18.54
CA ASP A 364 4.78 -20.73 -19.72
C ASP A 364 3.41 -21.42 -19.55
N LEU A 365 2.42 -20.98 -20.34
CA LEU A 365 1.06 -21.52 -20.35
C LEU A 365 0.67 -22.03 -21.73
N ARG A 366 1.66 -22.41 -22.54
CA ARG A 366 1.43 -22.94 -23.89
C ARG A 366 0.48 -24.14 -23.88
N GLY A 367 -0.51 -24.08 -24.73
CA GLY A 367 -1.47 -25.18 -24.90
C GLY A 367 -2.41 -25.40 -23.73
N SER A 368 -2.39 -24.54 -22.71
CA SER A 368 -3.27 -24.69 -21.53
C SER A 368 -4.73 -24.40 -21.86
N ASP A 369 -5.64 -25.06 -21.15
CA ASP A 369 -7.08 -24.78 -21.23
C ASP A 369 -7.49 -23.84 -20.10
N LEU A 370 -7.69 -22.56 -20.44
CA LEU A 370 -8.15 -21.51 -19.54
C LEU A 370 -9.63 -21.17 -19.76
N SER A 371 -10.35 -21.98 -20.54
CA SER A 371 -11.73 -21.65 -20.93
C SER A 371 -12.60 -21.33 -19.70
N GLY A 372 -13.30 -20.17 -19.78
CA GLY A 372 -14.17 -19.69 -18.70
C GLY A 372 -13.46 -19.24 -17.43
N ALA A 373 -12.14 -19.19 -17.40
CA ALA A 373 -11.38 -18.73 -16.24
C ALA A 373 -11.60 -17.24 -15.96
N ASN A 374 -11.43 -16.85 -14.69
CA ASN A 374 -11.46 -15.45 -14.25
C ASN A 374 -10.00 -14.96 -14.11
N LEU A 375 -9.57 -14.10 -15.02
CA LEU A 375 -8.23 -13.46 -15.03
C LEU A 375 -8.33 -11.94 -14.87
N ARG A 376 -9.45 -11.47 -14.33
CA ARG A 376 -9.69 -10.03 -14.12
C ARG A 376 -8.54 -9.40 -13.31
N ASN A 377 -7.96 -8.31 -13.86
CA ASN A 377 -6.84 -7.58 -13.25
C ASN A 377 -5.58 -8.44 -13.02
N ALA A 378 -5.49 -9.63 -13.62
CA ALA A 378 -4.29 -10.47 -13.51
C ALA A 378 -3.11 -9.84 -14.27
N ASN A 379 -1.90 -10.07 -13.77
CA ASN A 379 -0.68 -9.66 -14.47
C ASN A 379 -0.17 -10.83 -15.33
N LEU A 380 -0.44 -10.76 -16.65
CA LEU A 380 -0.02 -11.73 -17.67
C LEU A 380 1.11 -11.16 -18.55
N SER A 381 1.78 -10.12 -18.09
CA SER A 381 2.88 -9.55 -18.87
C SER A 381 3.99 -10.59 -19.05
N UNK A 382 4.37 -10.86 -20.46
CA UNK A 382 5.28 -11.70 -20.71
C UNK A 382 4.99 -13.09 -20.80
N VAL A 383 3.75 -13.38 -20.54
CA VAL A 383 3.30 -14.79 -20.52
C VAL A 383 3.37 -15.42 -21.93
N ASP A 384 3.67 -16.69 -21.97
CA ASP A 384 3.62 -17.47 -23.23
C ASP A 384 2.29 -18.25 -23.24
N LEU A 385 1.32 -17.81 -24.06
CA LEU A 385 -0.01 -18.40 -24.19
C LEU A 385 -0.22 -19.01 -25.59
N ARG A 386 0.86 -19.31 -26.30
CA ARG A 386 0.74 -19.89 -27.66
C ARG A 386 -0.10 -21.16 -27.65
N GLY A 387 -1.11 -21.18 -28.51
CA GLY A 387 -2.01 -22.32 -28.64
C GLY A 387 -2.93 -22.57 -27.45
N ALA A 388 -2.97 -21.65 -26.47
CA ALA A 388 -3.84 -21.79 -25.31
C ALA A 388 -5.31 -21.54 -25.66
N ASN A 389 -6.20 -22.22 -24.95
CA ASN A 389 -7.65 -22.01 -25.06
C ASN A 389 -8.09 -20.99 -24.01
N LEU A 390 -8.38 -19.77 -24.46
CA LEU A 390 -8.85 -18.64 -23.65
C LEU A 390 -10.34 -18.35 -23.90
N SER A 391 -11.10 -19.28 -24.48
CA SER A 391 -12.52 -19.04 -24.79
C SER A 391 -13.32 -18.68 -23.52
N ASP A 392 -14.16 -17.65 -23.66
CA ASP A 392 -15.05 -17.18 -22.59
C ASP A 392 -14.32 -16.72 -21.32
N VAL A 393 -13.03 -16.39 -21.38
CA VAL A 393 -12.22 -15.90 -20.25
C VAL A 393 -12.60 -14.44 -19.92
N ASP A 394 -12.62 -14.13 -18.63
CA ASP A 394 -12.76 -12.75 -18.17
C ASP A 394 -11.35 -12.14 -17.97
N LEU A 395 -10.91 -11.32 -18.96
CA LEU A 395 -9.61 -10.64 -18.95
C LEU A 395 -9.74 -9.13 -18.63
N ARG A 396 -10.86 -8.70 -18.07
CA ARG A 396 -11.08 -7.27 -17.78
C ARG A 396 -9.95 -6.71 -16.93
N GLY A 397 -9.35 -5.62 -17.43
CA GLY A 397 -8.27 -4.93 -16.73
C GLY A 397 -6.95 -5.72 -16.64
N ALA A 398 -6.83 -6.87 -17.29
CA ALA A 398 -5.63 -7.70 -17.25
C ALA A 398 -4.46 -7.03 -17.99
N ASN A 399 -3.25 -7.21 -17.50
CA ASN A 399 -2.02 -6.73 -18.13
C ASN A 399 -1.41 -7.87 -18.97
N LEU A 400 -1.57 -7.76 -20.31
CA LEU A 400 -1.05 -8.73 -21.30
C LEU A 400 0.12 -8.14 -22.10
N ARG A 401 0.77 -7.10 -21.58
CA ARG A 401 1.89 -6.46 -22.29
C ARG A 401 2.98 -7.49 -22.62
N VAL A 402 3.42 -7.49 -23.87
CA VAL A 402 4.48 -8.38 -24.36
C VAL A 402 4.09 -9.88 -24.27
N ALA A 403 2.83 -10.20 -24.03
CA ALA A 403 2.34 -11.59 -24.02
C ALA A 403 2.40 -12.20 -25.43
N ASP A 404 2.66 -13.49 -25.51
CA ASP A 404 2.64 -14.24 -26.76
C ASP A 404 1.32 -15.02 -26.86
N LEU A 405 0.40 -14.50 -27.68
CA LEU A 405 -0.96 -15.05 -27.87
C LEU A 405 -1.11 -15.73 -29.25
N ARG A 406 0.00 -16.04 -29.90
CA ARG A 406 -0.06 -16.67 -31.25
C ARG A 406 -0.81 -18.00 -31.18
N GLU A 407 -1.71 -18.19 -32.12
CA GLU A 407 -2.51 -19.43 -32.29
C GLU A 407 -3.44 -19.70 -31.09
N SER A 408 -3.66 -18.72 -30.19
CA SER A 408 -4.57 -18.87 -29.03
C SER A 408 -6.02 -18.68 -29.45
N ASN A 409 -6.93 -19.34 -28.72
CA ASN A 409 -8.38 -19.18 -28.89
C ASN A 409 -8.93 -18.17 -27.90
N LEU A 410 -9.29 -16.98 -28.35
CA LEU A 410 -9.85 -15.89 -27.55
C LEU A 410 -11.37 -15.70 -27.80
N SER A 411 -12.05 -16.71 -28.37
CA SER A 411 -13.49 -16.59 -28.69
C SER A 411 -14.30 -16.33 -27.40
N GLY A 412 -15.21 -15.37 -27.46
CA GLY A 412 -16.06 -15.00 -26.33
C GLY A 412 -15.35 -14.33 -25.14
N THR A 413 -14.05 -14.09 -25.26
CA THR A 413 -13.24 -13.47 -24.21
C THR A 413 -13.65 -12.01 -23.95
N ASN A 414 -13.71 -11.59 -22.70
CA ASN A 414 -13.94 -10.18 -22.32
C ASN A 414 -12.60 -9.49 -22.05
N LEU A 415 -12.19 -8.60 -22.96
CA LEU A 415 -10.91 -7.87 -22.94
C LEU A 415 -11.08 -6.41 -22.47
N SER A 416 -12.25 -6.01 -21.95
CA SER A 416 -12.49 -4.61 -21.55
C SER A 416 -11.40 -4.10 -20.58
N GLY A 417 -10.76 -2.98 -20.94
CA GLY A 417 -9.69 -2.39 -20.15
C GLY A 417 -8.39 -3.18 -20.12
N ALA A 418 -8.27 -4.27 -20.87
CA ALA A 418 -7.03 -5.08 -20.90
C ALA A 418 -5.92 -4.35 -21.66
N ASP A 419 -4.67 -4.54 -21.23
CA ASP A 419 -3.50 -3.94 -21.89
C ASP A 419 -2.73 -5.01 -22.67
N LEU A 420 -2.91 -5.03 -24.00
CA LEU A 420 -2.25 -5.96 -24.92
C LEU A 420 -1.08 -5.29 -25.69
N ARG A 421 -0.62 -4.11 -25.24
CA ARG A 421 0.46 -3.41 -25.96
C ARG A 421 1.70 -4.28 -26.06
N ARG A 422 2.25 -4.36 -27.29
CA ARG A 422 3.43 -5.14 -27.64
C ARG A 422 3.23 -6.67 -27.51
N SER A 423 1.99 -7.14 -27.33
CA SER A 423 1.69 -8.58 -27.40
C SER A 423 1.74 -9.07 -28.85
N SER A 424 1.94 -10.38 -29.02
CA SER A 424 1.92 -11.05 -30.33
C SER A 424 0.58 -11.73 -30.53
N LEU A 425 -0.17 -11.32 -31.59
CA LEU A 425 -1.53 -11.76 -31.87
C LEU A 425 -1.64 -12.34 -33.29
N SER A 426 -0.70 -13.20 -33.76
CA SER A 426 -0.86 -13.82 -35.07
C SER A 426 -1.83 -15.00 -35.02
N ASP A 427 -2.81 -14.97 -35.89
CA ASP A 427 -3.88 -15.98 -36.03
C ASP A 427 -4.65 -16.26 -34.71
N PRO A 428 -5.04 -15.24 -33.90
CA PRO A 428 -5.88 -15.51 -32.74
C PRO A 428 -7.33 -15.70 -33.20
N ASN A 429 -8.07 -16.59 -32.54
CA ASN A 429 -9.52 -16.68 -32.73
C ASN A 429 -10.19 -15.66 -31.84
N LEU A 430 -10.69 -14.57 -32.37
CA LEU A 430 -11.36 -13.49 -31.65
C LEU A 430 -12.89 -13.47 -31.88
N THR A 431 -13.46 -14.56 -32.36
CA THR A 431 -14.91 -14.67 -32.63
C THR A 431 -15.68 -14.31 -31.33
N ASP A 432 -16.59 -13.35 -31.46
CA ASP A 432 -17.42 -12.89 -30.34
C ASP A 432 -16.64 -12.36 -29.12
N ALA A 433 -15.34 -12.10 -29.25
CA ALA A 433 -14.55 -11.44 -28.20
C ALA A 433 -15.07 -10.00 -28.00
N PHE A 434 -15.01 -9.55 -26.79
CA PHE A 434 -15.55 -8.24 -26.38
C PHE A 434 -14.43 -7.33 -25.85
N TRP A 435 -14.45 -6.06 -26.24
CA TRP A 435 -13.51 -5.04 -25.76
C TRP A 435 -14.17 -3.66 -25.76
N ASP A 436 -13.54 -2.70 -25.10
CA ASP A 436 -14.04 -1.32 -24.97
C ASP A 436 -12.95 -0.30 -25.33
N ASP A 437 -13.25 0.99 -25.09
CA ASP A 437 -12.34 2.10 -25.41
C ASP A 437 -11.06 2.11 -24.56
N ASP A 438 -11.09 1.45 -23.41
CA ASP A 438 -9.94 1.34 -22.52
C ASP A 438 -9.03 0.16 -22.86
N THR A 439 -9.46 -0.73 -23.76
CA THR A 439 -8.65 -1.87 -24.21
C THR A 439 -7.49 -1.37 -25.10
N ALA A 440 -6.27 -1.68 -24.70
CA ALA A 440 -5.06 -1.23 -25.42
C ALA A 440 -4.45 -2.36 -26.25
N PHE A 441 -4.70 -2.35 -27.57
CA PHE A 441 -4.15 -3.33 -28.52
C PHE A 441 -2.69 -2.98 -28.93
N PRO A 442 -1.94 -3.93 -29.52
CA PRO A 442 -0.63 -3.63 -30.09
C PRO A 442 -0.76 -2.58 -31.21
N GLY A 443 -0.13 -1.44 -31.05
CA GLY A 443 -0.20 -0.32 -32.00
C GLY A 443 -1.31 0.70 -31.71
N UNK A 444 -1.72 1.41 -31.97
CA UNK A 444 -2.64 2.45 -31.62
C UNK A 444 -4.01 1.92 -31.40
N LYS A 445 -4.91 2.87 -31.35
CA LYS A 445 -6.33 2.60 -31.10
C LYS A 445 -7.02 1.79 -32.21
N SER A 446 -6.48 1.83 -33.41
CA SER A 446 -6.98 1.04 -34.54
C SER A 446 -6.17 -0.26 -34.76
N GLY A 447 -5.53 -0.73 -33.71
CA GLY A 447 -4.53 -1.80 -33.77
C GLY A 447 -5.04 -3.12 -34.35
N LEU A 448 -6.22 -3.57 -33.95
CA LEU A 448 -6.76 -4.85 -34.44
C LEU A 448 -7.11 -4.79 -35.92
N GLY A 449 -7.72 -3.71 -36.40
CA GLY A 449 -8.00 -3.50 -37.80
C GLY A 449 -6.71 -3.49 -38.63
N ARG A 450 -5.68 -2.80 -38.12
CA ARG A 450 -4.37 -2.76 -38.76
C ARG A 450 -3.69 -4.13 -38.76
N PHE A 451 -3.81 -4.89 -37.69
CA PHE A 451 -3.30 -6.25 -37.59
C PHE A 451 -3.90 -7.13 -38.74
N TYR A 452 -5.24 -7.13 -38.86
CA TYR A 452 -5.90 -7.88 -39.95
C TYR A 452 -5.46 -7.39 -41.34
N PHE A 453 -5.29 -6.08 -41.50
CA PHE A 453 -4.79 -5.49 -42.76
C PHE A 453 -3.41 -6.05 -43.11
N GLU A 454 -2.48 -6.11 -42.16
CA GLU A 454 -1.12 -6.61 -42.37
C GLU A 454 -1.09 -8.11 -42.66
N GLN A 455 -2.10 -8.85 -42.20
CA GLN A 455 -2.28 -10.28 -42.52
C GLN A 455 -2.98 -10.51 -43.87
N GLY A 456 -3.43 -9.46 -44.57
CA GLY A 456 -4.19 -9.56 -45.79
C GLY A 456 -5.66 -9.93 -45.60
N GLU A 457 -6.14 -9.95 -44.37
CA GLU A 457 -7.53 -10.24 -44.01
C GLU A 457 -8.38 -8.96 -44.11
N TYR A 458 -8.54 -8.45 -45.29
CA TYR A 458 -9.08 -7.12 -45.54
C TYR A 458 -10.54 -6.95 -45.06
N GLU A 459 -11.40 -7.96 -45.21
CA GLU A 459 -12.80 -7.85 -44.74
C GLU A 459 -12.88 -7.78 -43.22
N SER A 460 -12.03 -8.53 -42.51
CA SER A 460 -11.89 -8.45 -41.06
C SER A 460 -11.39 -7.04 -40.64
N ALA A 461 -10.39 -6.52 -41.36
CA ALA A 461 -9.85 -5.17 -41.12
C ALA A 461 -10.94 -4.10 -41.27
N ILE A 462 -11.75 -4.19 -42.35
CA ILE A 462 -12.88 -3.27 -42.62
C ILE A 462 -13.84 -3.27 -41.41
N SER A 463 -14.24 -4.48 -40.97
CA SER A 463 -15.16 -4.63 -39.85
C SER A 463 -14.62 -3.92 -38.61
N GLU A 464 -13.34 -4.09 -38.30
CA GLU A 464 -12.72 -3.49 -37.10
C GLU A 464 -12.60 -1.97 -37.22
N PHE A 465 -12.18 -1.44 -38.39
CA PHE A 465 -12.12 0.01 -38.57
C PHE A 465 -13.52 0.64 -38.51
N GLN A 466 -14.53 -0.04 -39.05
CA GLN A 466 -15.93 0.44 -38.94
C GLN A 466 -16.42 0.46 -37.49
N LYS A 467 -16.04 -0.52 -36.66
CA LYS A 467 -16.36 -0.53 -35.23
C LYS A 467 -15.77 0.72 -34.53
N VAL A 468 -14.50 1.05 -34.84
CA VAL A 468 -13.85 2.27 -34.29
C VAL A 468 -14.65 3.50 -34.74
N LEU A 469 -14.97 3.61 -36.02
CA LEU A 469 -15.66 4.78 -36.61
C LEU A 469 -17.11 4.92 -36.12
N LYS A 470 -17.74 3.85 -35.66
CA LYS A 470 -19.06 3.91 -35.02
C LYS A 470 -19.03 4.76 -33.72
N PHE A 471 -17.90 4.70 -32.98
CA PHE A 471 -17.72 5.44 -31.72
C PHE A 471 -16.95 6.76 -31.93
N TYR A 472 -16.04 6.77 -32.89
CA TYR A 472 -15.17 7.92 -33.20
C TYR A 472 -15.25 8.25 -34.71
N PRO A 473 -16.38 8.82 -35.18
CA PRO A 473 -16.57 9.06 -36.63
C PRO A 473 -15.54 9.97 -37.27
N GLU A 474 -14.85 10.81 -36.46
CA GLU A 474 -13.85 11.78 -36.92
C GLU A 474 -12.41 11.29 -36.73
N ASP A 475 -12.20 9.99 -36.40
CA ASP A 475 -10.85 9.45 -36.23
C ASP A 475 -10.15 9.33 -37.61
N SER A 476 -9.35 10.36 -37.92
CA SER A 476 -8.63 10.45 -39.22
C SER A 476 -7.76 9.22 -39.47
N ARG A 477 -7.17 8.64 -38.44
CA ARG A 477 -6.30 7.46 -38.57
C ARG A 477 -7.12 6.23 -38.94
N ALA A 478 -8.28 6.02 -38.28
CA ALA A 478 -9.17 4.89 -38.62
C ALA A 478 -9.73 5.05 -40.04
N LEU A 479 -10.14 6.26 -40.42
CA LEU A 479 -10.61 6.59 -41.76
C LEU A 479 -9.52 6.29 -42.81
N TYR A 480 -8.30 6.72 -42.55
CA TYR A 480 -7.15 6.49 -43.43
C TYR A 480 -6.90 4.99 -43.64
N ASN A 481 -6.86 4.22 -42.53
CA ASN A 481 -6.61 2.78 -42.60
C ASN A 481 -7.75 2.04 -43.28
N LEU A 482 -8.99 2.45 -43.09
CA LEU A 482 -10.16 1.90 -43.80
C LEU A 482 -10.04 2.21 -45.29
N GLY A 483 -9.66 3.42 -45.65
CA GLY A 483 -9.38 3.81 -47.04
C GLY A 483 -8.29 2.95 -47.68
N LEU A 484 -7.18 2.72 -46.94
CA LEU A 484 -6.10 1.83 -47.40
C LEU A 484 -6.62 0.40 -47.65
N THR A 485 -7.49 -0.09 -46.78
CA THR A 485 -8.05 -1.44 -46.88
C THR A 485 -8.92 -1.57 -48.13
N TYR A 486 -9.77 -0.58 -48.40
CA TYR A 486 -10.57 -0.54 -49.64
C TYR A 486 -9.66 -0.42 -50.85
N PHE A 487 -8.58 0.35 -50.77
CA PHE A 487 -7.61 0.53 -51.87
C PHE A 487 -6.96 -0.80 -52.24
N GLU A 488 -6.50 -1.59 -51.25
CA GLU A 488 -5.89 -2.91 -51.49
C GLU A 488 -6.88 -3.90 -52.13
N LEU A 489 -8.18 -3.75 -51.85
CA LEU A 489 -9.24 -4.55 -52.44
C LEU A 489 -9.67 -4.05 -53.85
N GLY A 490 -9.04 -2.98 -54.34
CA GLY A 490 -9.42 -2.38 -55.62
C GLY A 490 -10.75 -1.60 -55.56
N ARG A 491 -11.30 -1.37 -54.38
CA ARG A 491 -12.56 -0.62 -54.19
C ARG A 491 -12.27 0.89 -54.10
N TYR A 492 -11.77 1.43 -55.25
CA TYR A 492 -11.20 2.81 -55.24
C TYR A 492 -12.22 3.89 -54.87
N GLU A 493 -13.49 3.75 -55.29
CA GLU A 493 -14.53 4.73 -54.96
C GLU A 493 -14.72 4.85 -53.45
N LEU A 494 -14.76 3.70 -52.75
CA LEU A 494 -14.87 3.66 -51.28
C LEU A 494 -13.60 4.21 -50.61
N ALA A 495 -12.43 3.84 -51.14
CA ALA A 495 -11.14 4.34 -50.64
C ALA A 495 -11.09 5.86 -50.72
N ILE A 496 -11.47 6.46 -51.85
CA ILE A 496 -11.50 7.91 -52.06
C ILE A 496 -12.41 8.58 -51.04
N ALA A 497 -13.61 8.01 -50.79
CA ALA A 497 -14.56 8.55 -49.82
C ALA A 497 -13.94 8.64 -48.42
N GLU A 498 -13.27 7.57 -47.95
CA GLU A 498 -12.67 7.53 -46.61
C GLU A 498 -11.40 8.38 -46.53
N PHE A 499 -10.55 8.41 -47.58
CA PHE A 499 -9.39 9.30 -47.60
C PHE A 499 -9.79 10.77 -47.55
N LYS A 500 -10.87 11.18 -48.24
CA LYS A 500 -11.38 12.57 -48.18
C LYS A 500 -11.78 12.96 -46.75
N LYS A 501 -12.53 12.08 -46.06
CA LYS A 501 -12.88 12.31 -44.64
C LYS A 501 -11.62 12.38 -43.77
N ALA A 502 -10.66 11.49 -43.97
CA ALA A 502 -9.42 11.47 -43.21
C ALA A 502 -8.67 12.82 -43.34
N VAL A 503 -8.57 13.36 -44.54
CA VAL A 503 -7.93 14.66 -44.81
C VAL A 503 -8.76 15.82 -44.25
N GLU A 504 -10.11 15.73 -44.31
CA GLU A 504 -11.02 16.73 -43.76
C GLU A 504 -10.82 16.87 -42.23
N PHE A 505 -10.73 15.76 -41.52
CA PHE A 505 -10.59 15.76 -40.04
C PHE A 505 -9.14 15.96 -39.58
N ASP A 506 -8.14 15.61 -40.41
CA ASP A 506 -6.73 15.87 -40.14
C ASP A 506 -5.99 16.29 -41.41
N PRO A 507 -6.01 17.60 -41.74
CA PRO A 507 -5.31 18.12 -42.94
C PRO A 507 -3.79 17.90 -42.91
N GLN A 508 -3.20 17.58 -41.77
CA GLN A 508 -1.76 17.29 -41.64
C GLN A 508 -1.42 15.82 -41.93
N ASN A 509 -2.43 14.99 -42.19
CA ASN A 509 -2.23 13.56 -42.53
C ASN A 509 -1.73 13.44 -43.98
N GLY A 510 -0.42 13.62 -44.17
CA GLY A 510 0.22 13.55 -45.48
C GLY A 510 0.05 12.19 -46.16
N GLY A 511 -0.06 11.12 -45.37
CA GLY A 511 -0.35 9.76 -45.88
C GLY A 511 -1.71 9.69 -46.54
N ALA A 512 -2.74 10.22 -45.90
CA ALA A 512 -4.12 10.24 -46.43
C ALA A 512 -4.19 11.08 -47.72
N THR A 513 -3.53 12.25 -47.72
CA THR A 513 -3.49 13.14 -48.90
C THR A 513 -2.84 12.44 -50.10
N LYS A 514 -1.69 11.77 -49.89
CA LYS A 514 -0.97 11.05 -50.94
C LYS A 514 -1.82 9.89 -51.50
N SER A 515 -2.38 9.08 -50.60
CA SER A 515 -3.20 7.90 -50.99
C SER A 515 -4.49 8.32 -51.71
N LEU A 516 -5.04 9.48 -51.35
CA LEU A 516 -6.21 10.05 -52.03
C LEU A 516 -5.89 10.30 -53.54
N TYR A 517 -4.76 10.98 -53.82
CA TYR A 517 -4.36 11.27 -55.21
C TYR A 517 -4.11 9.95 -56.00
N GLU A 518 -3.47 8.97 -55.37
CA GLU A 518 -3.21 7.66 -55.97
C GLU A 518 -4.51 6.92 -56.32
N ALA A 519 -5.48 6.93 -55.38
CA ALA A 519 -6.78 6.29 -55.56
C ALA A 519 -7.59 6.97 -56.69
N GLU A 520 -7.60 8.30 -56.72
CA GLU A 520 -8.29 9.07 -57.78
C GLU A 520 -7.70 8.78 -59.14
N ALA A 521 -6.37 8.68 -59.24
CA ALA A 521 -5.69 8.35 -60.49
C ALA A 521 -6.06 6.95 -61.02
N LEU A 522 -6.09 5.95 -60.14
CA LEU A 522 -6.44 4.57 -60.50
C LEU A 522 -7.93 4.42 -60.85
N HIS A 523 -8.82 5.06 -60.10
CA HIS A 523 -10.26 5.07 -60.33
C HIS A 523 -10.56 5.68 -61.71
N LYS A 524 -9.88 6.74 -62.07
CA LYS A 524 -10.00 7.38 -63.39
C LYS A 524 -9.56 6.45 -64.51
N UNK A 525 -8.64 5.72 -64.24
CA UNK A 525 -8.18 4.79 -65.06
C UNK A 525 -9.09 3.72 -65.38
N GLU A 526 -9.72 3.26 -64.40
CA GLU A 526 -10.69 2.17 -64.58
C GLU A 526 -11.97 2.63 -65.31
N SER A 527 -12.39 3.82 -65.07
CA SER A 527 -13.61 4.40 -65.69
C SER A 527 -13.44 4.72 -67.17
N LEU A 528 -12.22 4.64 -67.70
CA LEU A 528 -11.92 4.86 -69.13
C LEU A 528 -11.75 3.55 -69.96
N ASN A 529 -11.71 2.42 -69.27
CA ASN A 529 -11.68 1.09 -69.83
C ASN A 529 -13.06 0.40 -69.82
#